data_60848e1c3d1b19abdaf971472154b018
#
_entry.id   60848e1c3d1b19abdaf971472154b018
#
_cell.length_a   1.000
_cell.length_b   1.000
_cell.length_c   1.000
_cell.angle_alpha   90.00
_cell.angle_beta   90.00
_cell.angle_gamma   90.00
#
_symmetry.space_group_name_H-M   'P 1'
#
loop_
_entity.id
_entity.type
_entity.pdbx_description
1 polymer ?
#
loop_
_entity_poly.entity_id
_entity_poly.type
_entity_poly.pdbx_seq_one_letter_code
_entity_poly.pdbx_strand_id
1 'polypeptide(L)'
;TEGLGIGGTLFMETGVDDPDYQSEAQHVHGLAKDANNNIKGLIVSIRPEDDNEFNTWFEKTLEMNAAGYRRILHVMPDETSQAQTFINNVKKIGQVGKPFDICYLPTQLSVAYDFAKNCDEMNLVLNHCGVPSIAVGEIDQWGKDIKKLSELPNVICKLSGLMAYCAPGTSSQETIQPYVDHVLDCFGPNRMVWGSDWPVVNLGKGIQEWISVTRNILGALSEDEANAIANL
;
A
#
# COMPACT_ATOMS: atom_id res chain seq x y z
N THR A 1 -8.67 -18.08 -0.04
CA THR A 1 -9.20 -17.30 -1.19
C THR A 1 -10.31 -18.02 -1.94
N GLU A 2 -10.47 -19.35 -1.72
CA GLU A 2 -11.52 -20.14 -2.38
C GLU A 2 -12.91 -19.61 -2.03
N GLY A 3 -13.75 -19.37 -3.06
CA GLY A 3 -15.09 -18.78 -2.90
C GLY A 3 -15.12 -17.26 -2.73
N LEU A 4 -14.00 -16.59 -2.57
CA LEU A 4 -13.93 -15.13 -2.42
C LEU A 4 -13.73 -14.39 -3.76
N GLY A 5 -13.56 -15.11 -4.89
CA GLY A 5 -13.32 -14.50 -6.20
C GLY A 5 -11.96 -13.83 -6.35
N ILE A 6 -10.99 -14.21 -5.51
CA ILE A 6 -9.61 -13.70 -5.59
C ILE A 6 -8.81 -14.59 -6.55
N GLY A 7 -8.43 -14.07 -7.69
CA GLY A 7 -7.74 -14.78 -8.76
C GLY A 7 -6.24 -14.99 -8.50
N GLY A 8 -5.62 -14.21 -7.64
CA GLY A 8 -4.22 -14.29 -7.24
C GLY A 8 -3.90 -13.33 -6.12
N THR A 9 -2.73 -13.47 -5.50
CA THR A 9 -2.29 -12.59 -4.43
C THR A 9 -0.91 -12.03 -4.71
N LEU A 10 -0.74 -10.73 -4.50
CA LEU A 10 0.57 -10.14 -4.26
C LEU A 10 0.79 -10.18 -2.75
N PHE A 11 1.78 -10.93 -2.33
CA PHE A 11 2.22 -10.87 -0.94
C PHE A 11 2.86 -9.52 -0.68
N MET A 12 2.50 -8.89 0.41
CA MET A 12 3.17 -7.71 0.94
C MET A 12 3.80 -8.06 2.27
N GLU A 13 5.04 -7.62 2.50
CA GLU A 13 5.73 -7.79 3.77
C GLU A 13 4.80 -7.39 4.95
N THR A 14 4.92 -8.07 6.07
CA THR A 14 3.94 -7.96 7.16
C THR A 14 4.45 -7.18 8.38
N GLY A 15 5.62 -6.56 8.27
CA GLY A 15 6.23 -5.81 9.37
C GLY A 15 6.74 -6.72 10.48
N VAL A 16 7.35 -7.86 10.12
CA VAL A 16 8.06 -8.72 11.07
C VAL A 16 9.21 -7.96 11.75
N ASP A 17 9.73 -8.50 12.84
CA ASP A 17 10.87 -7.91 13.55
C ASP A 17 12.04 -7.66 12.61
N ASP A 18 12.73 -6.55 12.81
CA ASP A 18 13.78 -6.05 11.89
C ASP A 18 14.83 -7.12 11.48
N PRO A 19 15.30 -8.02 12.35
CA PRO A 19 16.25 -9.07 11.92
C PRO A 19 15.65 -10.09 10.95
N ASP A 20 14.33 -10.21 10.88
CA ASP A 20 13.63 -11.30 10.18
C ASP A 20 13.08 -10.92 8.80
N TYR A 21 13.10 -9.64 8.40
CA TYR A 21 12.46 -9.18 7.16
C TYR A 21 13.01 -9.84 5.89
N GLN A 22 14.32 -10.18 5.87
CA GLN A 22 14.92 -10.90 4.75
C GLN A 22 14.49 -12.37 4.73
N SER A 23 14.37 -13.00 5.92
CA SER A 23 13.91 -14.37 6.07
C SER A 23 12.44 -14.52 5.68
N GLU A 24 11.60 -13.54 6.02
CA GLU A 24 10.21 -13.46 5.57
C GLU A 24 10.12 -13.52 4.05
N ALA A 25 10.83 -12.62 3.37
CA ALA A 25 10.80 -12.55 1.91
C ALA A 25 11.30 -13.84 1.26
N GLN A 26 12.38 -14.43 1.77
CA GLN A 26 12.92 -15.70 1.27
C GLN A 26 11.93 -16.86 1.48
N HIS A 27 11.29 -16.93 2.65
CA HIS A 27 10.28 -17.94 2.95
C HIS A 27 9.11 -17.86 1.97
N VAL A 28 8.54 -16.66 1.80
CA VAL A 28 7.37 -16.46 0.90
C VAL A 28 7.76 -16.64 -0.57
N HIS A 29 8.98 -16.24 -0.98
CA HIS A 29 9.49 -16.57 -2.30
C HIS A 29 9.55 -18.08 -2.53
N GLY A 30 9.94 -18.87 -1.49
CA GLY A 30 9.88 -20.32 -1.53
C GLY A 30 8.45 -20.84 -1.73
N LEU A 31 7.49 -20.31 -0.98
CA LEU A 31 6.06 -20.66 -1.10
C LEU A 31 5.48 -20.31 -2.49
N ALA A 32 5.90 -19.20 -3.08
CA ALA A 32 5.42 -18.75 -4.39
C ALA A 32 5.83 -19.68 -5.56
N LYS A 33 6.83 -20.55 -5.35
CA LYS A 33 7.22 -21.56 -6.34
C LYS A 33 6.19 -22.69 -6.50
N ASP A 34 5.36 -22.92 -5.48
CA ASP A 34 4.22 -23.82 -5.58
C ASP A 34 2.99 -23.07 -6.12
N ALA A 35 2.59 -23.41 -7.34
CA ALA A 35 1.44 -22.78 -8.02
C ALA A 35 0.13 -22.90 -7.23
N ASN A 36 -0.02 -23.88 -6.33
CA ASN A 36 -1.19 -24.06 -5.49
C ASN A 36 -1.35 -22.93 -4.45
N ASN A 37 -0.27 -22.26 -4.07
CA ASN A 37 -0.31 -21.13 -3.14
C ASN A 37 -0.87 -19.85 -3.75
N ASN A 38 -0.98 -19.81 -5.08
CA ASN A 38 -1.56 -18.68 -5.83
C ASN A 38 -0.91 -17.31 -5.55
N ILE A 39 0.37 -17.30 -5.15
CA ILE A 39 1.16 -16.08 -4.94
C ILE A 39 1.77 -15.68 -6.30
N LYS A 40 1.41 -14.50 -6.80
CA LYS A 40 1.82 -14.01 -8.12
C LYS A 40 3.03 -13.09 -8.08
N GLY A 41 3.35 -12.53 -6.91
CA GLY A 41 4.50 -11.65 -6.71
C GLY A 41 4.64 -11.27 -5.24
N LEU A 42 5.77 -10.64 -4.94
CA LEU A 42 6.12 -10.20 -3.59
C LEU A 42 6.46 -8.71 -3.60
N ILE A 43 5.84 -7.96 -2.70
CA ILE A 43 6.32 -6.64 -2.27
C ILE A 43 7.15 -6.88 -1.02
N VAL A 44 8.45 -6.69 -1.12
CA VAL A 44 9.39 -7.05 -0.05
C VAL A 44 9.80 -5.86 0.78
N SER A 45 10.09 -6.10 2.06
CA SER A 45 10.65 -5.09 2.95
C SER A 45 12.10 -4.80 2.57
N ILE A 46 12.49 -3.51 2.63
CA ILE A 46 13.87 -3.05 2.33
C ILE A 46 14.26 -1.91 3.26
N ARG A 47 15.55 -1.63 3.40
CA ARG A 47 16.11 -0.59 4.28
C ARG A 47 16.85 0.49 3.47
N PRO A 48 16.12 1.43 2.82
CA PRO A 48 16.76 2.49 2.02
C PRO A 48 17.61 3.45 2.83
N GLU A 49 17.43 3.48 4.15
CA GLU A 49 18.18 4.30 5.10
C GLU A 49 19.63 3.83 5.31
N ASP A 50 19.97 2.59 4.98
CA ASP A 50 21.31 2.01 5.10
C ASP A 50 21.85 1.56 3.74
N ASP A 51 22.87 2.24 3.23
CA ASP A 51 23.42 1.96 1.89
C ASP A 51 23.99 0.54 1.73
N ASN A 52 24.63 0.01 2.77
CA ASN A 52 25.28 -1.29 2.68
C ASN A 52 24.25 -2.42 2.68
N GLU A 53 23.31 -2.34 3.62
CA GLU A 53 22.23 -3.29 3.74
C GLU A 53 21.30 -3.22 2.52
N PHE A 54 20.94 -2.01 2.10
CA PHE A 54 20.14 -1.79 0.91
C PHE A 54 20.74 -2.43 -0.33
N ASN A 55 21.98 -2.12 -0.70
CA ASN A 55 22.59 -2.60 -1.94
C ASN A 55 22.67 -4.12 -1.93
N THR A 56 23.12 -4.74 -0.83
CA THR A 56 23.27 -6.19 -0.71
C THR A 56 21.91 -6.91 -0.82
N TRP A 57 20.88 -6.39 -0.18
CA TRP A 57 19.56 -7.01 -0.17
C TRP A 57 18.80 -6.73 -1.48
N PHE A 58 18.95 -5.53 -2.04
CA PHE A 58 18.31 -5.16 -3.30
C PHE A 58 18.73 -6.09 -4.44
N GLU A 59 20.03 -6.39 -4.59
CA GLU A 59 20.52 -7.36 -5.59
C GLU A 59 19.85 -8.72 -5.43
N LYS A 60 19.79 -9.25 -4.21
CA LYS A 60 19.15 -10.55 -3.94
C LYS A 60 17.64 -10.54 -4.29
N THR A 61 16.95 -9.46 -3.99
CA THR A 61 15.51 -9.35 -4.28
C THR A 61 15.21 -9.18 -5.76
N LEU A 62 16.13 -8.61 -6.55
CA LEU A 62 16.04 -8.62 -8.01
C LEU A 62 16.16 -10.04 -8.56
N GLU A 63 17.07 -10.87 -8.03
CA GLU A 63 17.18 -12.30 -8.41
C GLU A 63 15.90 -13.08 -8.02
N MET A 64 15.23 -12.72 -6.92
CA MET A 64 13.94 -13.27 -6.51
C MET A 64 12.78 -12.76 -7.39
N ASN A 65 13.01 -11.83 -8.30
CA ASN A 65 12.01 -11.15 -9.11
C ASN A 65 10.92 -10.46 -8.25
N ALA A 66 11.34 -9.74 -7.21
CA ALA A 66 10.40 -8.96 -6.39
C ALA A 66 9.52 -8.05 -7.28
N ALA A 67 8.22 -8.01 -6.99
CA ALA A 67 7.26 -7.20 -7.73
C ALA A 67 7.33 -5.71 -7.35
N GLY A 68 7.80 -5.41 -6.14
CA GLY A 68 7.98 -4.06 -5.62
C GLY A 68 8.57 -4.11 -4.20
N TYR A 69 8.62 -2.95 -3.56
CA TYR A 69 9.29 -2.78 -2.28
C TYR A 69 8.47 -1.91 -1.35
N ARG A 70 8.63 -2.11 -0.03
CA ARG A 70 8.04 -1.26 0.99
C ARG A 70 9.01 -0.99 2.14
N ARG A 71 8.95 0.21 2.70
CA ARG A 71 9.39 0.53 4.05
C ARG A 71 8.21 1.09 4.83
N ILE A 72 7.87 0.50 5.97
CA ILE A 72 6.85 1.03 6.86
C ILE A 72 7.42 2.27 7.54
N LEU A 73 6.93 3.44 7.16
CA LEU A 73 7.47 4.74 7.59
C LEU A 73 6.69 5.34 8.76
N HIS A 74 5.47 4.90 8.99
CA HIS A 74 4.63 5.46 10.07
C HIS A 74 5.15 5.16 11.48
N VAL A 75 6.08 4.23 11.63
CA VAL A 75 6.77 3.90 12.91
C VAL A 75 8.18 4.46 12.98
N MET A 76 8.61 5.18 11.93
CA MET A 76 9.95 5.75 11.83
C MET A 76 9.91 7.27 12.06
N PRO A 77 11.02 7.89 12.48
CA PRO A 77 11.15 9.34 12.45
C PRO A 77 10.97 9.88 11.03
N ASP A 78 10.33 11.04 10.88
CA ASP A 78 10.06 11.66 9.57
C ASP A 78 11.35 11.89 8.77
N GLU A 79 12.44 12.24 9.45
CA GLU A 79 13.77 12.48 8.89
C GLU A 79 14.32 11.26 8.13
N THR A 80 13.85 10.06 8.47
CA THR A 80 14.29 8.82 7.78
C THR A 80 14.03 8.90 6.28
N SER A 81 12.80 9.21 5.88
CA SER A 81 12.44 9.30 4.45
C SER A 81 12.86 10.61 3.80
N GLN A 82 13.20 11.63 4.59
CA GLN A 82 13.73 12.91 4.11
C GLN A 82 15.24 12.86 3.83
N ALA A 83 15.94 11.86 4.36
CA ALA A 83 17.36 11.70 4.15
C ALA A 83 17.72 11.44 2.68
N GLN A 84 18.77 12.09 2.17
CA GLN A 84 19.18 11.94 0.78
C GLN A 84 19.58 10.51 0.42
N THR A 85 20.18 9.77 1.36
CA THR A 85 20.48 8.34 1.20
C THR A 85 19.22 7.55 0.91
N PHE A 86 18.16 7.74 1.72
CA PHE A 86 16.87 7.07 1.52
C PHE A 86 16.29 7.37 0.13
N ILE A 87 16.22 8.64 -0.22
CA ILE A 87 15.69 9.10 -1.53
C ILE A 87 16.49 8.49 -2.68
N ASN A 88 17.82 8.54 -2.60
CA ASN A 88 18.68 7.99 -3.65
C ASN A 88 18.50 6.47 -3.82
N ASN A 89 18.37 5.74 -2.72
CA ASN A 89 18.17 4.30 -2.76
C ASN A 89 16.78 3.92 -3.30
N VAL A 90 15.74 4.66 -2.92
CA VAL A 90 14.40 4.45 -3.51
C VAL A 90 14.40 4.77 -5.01
N LYS A 91 15.10 5.80 -5.47
CA LYS A 91 15.26 6.07 -6.90
C LYS A 91 15.93 4.92 -7.68
N LYS A 92 16.88 4.18 -7.08
CA LYS A 92 17.45 2.98 -7.71
C LYS A 92 16.38 1.90 -7.97
N ILE A 93 15.38 1.78 -7.07
CA ILE A 93 14.22 0.89 -7.26
C ILE A 93 13.42 1.32 -8.50
N GLY A 94 13.16 2.62 -8.63
CA GLY A 94 12.48 3.19 -9.80
C GLY A 94 13.23 2.95 -11.11
N GLN A 95 14.57 3.06 -11.10
CA GLN A 95 15.41 2.82 -12.28
C GLN A 95 15.29 1.40 -12.86
N VAL A 96 14.91 0.42 -12.06
CA VAL A 96 14.63 -0.95 -12.53
C VAL A 96 13.13 -1.20 -12.77
N GLY A 97 12.33 -0.13 -12.82
CA GLY A 97 10.90 -0.19 -13.14
C GLY A 97 10.01 -0.78 -12.05
N LYS A 98 10.48 -0.81 -10.79
CA LYS A 98 9.71 -1.35 -9.67
C LYS A 98 9.05 -0.23 -8.86
N PRO A 99 7.80 -0.43 -8.36
CA PRO A 99 7.14 0.52 -7.47
C PRO A 99 7.71 0.44 -6.05
N PHE A 100 7.49 1.52 -5.31
CA PHE A 100 7.76 1.58 -3.88
C PHE A 100 6.49 1.96 -3.12
N ASP A 101 6.08 1.10 -2.20
CA ASP A 101 4.93 1.33 -1.31
C ASP A 101 5.32 2.24 -0.16
N ILE A 102 4.55 3.29 0.06
CA ILE A 102 4.72 4.27 1.13
C ILE A 102 3.58 4.14 2.14
N CYS A 103 3.93 3.97 3.41
CA CYS A 103 2.98 3.81 4.51
C CYS A 103 3.24 4.88 5.57
N TYR A 104 2.44 5.95 5.56
CA TYR A 104 2.53 7.10 6.45
C TYR A 104 1.25 7.27 7.26
N LEU A 105 1.36 7.86 8.46
CA LEU A 105 0.21 8.33 9.23
C LEU A 105 -0.42 9.57 8.59
N PRO A 106 -1.67 9.92 8.90
CA PRO A 106 -2.32 11.12 8.36
C PRO A 106 -1.55 12.41 8.72
N THR A 107 -0.91 12.45 9.88
CA THR A 107 -0.06 13.57 10.30
C THR A 107 1.25 13.71 9.53
N GLN A 108 1.65 12.67 8.80
CA GLN A 108 2.89 12.61 8.01
C GLN A 108 2.65 12.78 6.50
N LEU A 109 1.42 13.05 6.04
CA LEU A 109 1.11 13.14 4.61
C LEU A 109 1.84 14.31 3.91
N SER A 110 2.20 15.36 4.64
CA SER A 110 3.06 16.43 4.09
C SER A 110 4.48 15.91 3.80
N VAL A 111 5.03 15.04 4.65
CA VAL A 111 6.32 14.38 4.43
C VAL A 111 6.22 13.43 3.23
N ALA A 112 5.11 12.66 3.14
CA ALA A 112 4.83 11.80 2.00
C ALA A 112 4.79 12.58 0.68
N TYR A 113 4.19 13.78 0.67
CA TYR A 113 4.15 14.64 -0.50
C TYR A 113 5.54 15.11 -0.94
N ASP A 114 6.35 15.60 -0.01
CA ASP A 114 7.70 16.06 -0.31
C ASP A 114 8.59 14.90 -0.77
N PHE A 115 8.45 13.73 -0.17
CA PHE A 115 9.11 12.50 -0.62
C PHE A 115 8.69 12.13 -2.06
N ALA A 116 7.40 12.12 -2.34
CA ALA A 116 6.87 11.76 -3.66
C ALA A 116 7.33 12.72 -4.76
N LYS A 117 7.45 14.01 -4.46
CA LYS A 117 8.06 15.01 -5.37
C LYS A 117 9.51 14.73 -5.66
N ASN A 118 10.27 14.25 -4.69
CA ASN A 118 11.68 13.92 -4.87
C ASN A 118 11.87 12.61 -5.66
N CYS A 119 10.84 11.76 -5.76
CA CYS A 119 10.86 10.48 -6.46
C CYS A 119 9.90 10.46 -7.66
N ASP A 120 9.79 11.55 -8.41
CA ASP A 120 8.80 11.80 -9.46
C ASP A 120 8.93 10.90 -10.70
N GLU A 121 10.09 10.26 -10.90
CA GLU A 121 10.35 9.37 -12.05
C GLU A 121 9.92 7.90 -11.81
N MET A 122 9.25 7.60 -10.69
CA MET A 122 8.85 6.23 -10.34
C MET A 122 7.45 6.19 -9.73
N ASN A 123 6.80 5.04 -9.80
CA ASN A 123 5.51 4.83 -9.16
C ASN A 123 5.67 4.63 -7.65
N LEU A 124 4.95 5.44 -6.89
CA LEU A 124 4.80 5.32 -5.44
C LEU A 124 3.37 4.89 -5.12
N VAL A 125 3.20 3.90 -4.24
CA VAL A 125 1.89 3.39 -3.85
C VAL A 125 1.59 3.82 -2.42
N LEU A 126 0.68 4.79 -2.25
CA LEU A 126 0.22 5.24 -0.94
C LEU A 126 -0.67 4.16 -0.31
N ASN A 127 -0.18 3.54 0.76
CA ASN A 127 -0.92 2.47 1.44
C ASN A 127 -2.14 3.02 2.19
N HIS A 128 -3.19 2.23 2.22
CA HIS A 128 -4.37 2.39 3.08
C HIS A 128 -5.02 3.78 2.99
N CYS A 129 -5.09 4.35 1.80
CA CYS A 129 -5.64 5.69 1.58
C CYS A 129 -5.00 6.77 2.48
N GLY A 130 -3.72 6.62 2.87
CA GLY A 130 -3.05 7.54 3.80
C GLY A 130 -3.57 7.45 5.23
N VAL A 131 -4.10 6.30 5.65
CA VAL A 131 -4.48 5.96 7.03
C VAL A 131 -5.43 7.01 7.67
N PRO A 132 -6.62 7.28 7.10
CA PRO A 132 -7.53 8.29 7.64
C PRO A 132 -7.98 7.98 9.08
N SER A 133 -8.16 9.03 9.90
CA SER A 133 -8.62 8.93 11.28
C SER A 133 -10.15 8.70 11.38
N ILE A 134 -10.63 7.60 10.81
CA ILE A 134 -12.07 7.29 10.67
C ILE A 134 -12.76 7.18 12.03
N ALA A 135 -12.10 6.58 13.04
CA ALA A 135 -12.65 6.38 14.36
C ALA A 135 -13.12 7.67 15.05
N VAL A 136 -12.52 8.80 14.71
CA VAL A 136 -12.87 10.12 15.26
C VAL A 136 -13.57 11.02 14.25
N GLY A 137 -13.84 10.51 13.04
CA GLY A 137 -14.57 11.22 11.97
C GLY A 137 -13.80 12.41 11.38
N GLU A 138 -12.47 12.45 11.51
CA GLU A 138 -11.65 13.54 10.99
C GLU A 138 -11.38 13.29 9.50
N ILE A 139 -11.83 14.21 8.64
CA ILE A 139 -11.69 14.12 7.19
C ILE A 139 -11.05 15.38 6.58
N ASP A 140 -11.14 16.54 7.24
CA ASP A 140 -10.83 17.81 6.62
C ASP A 140 -9.34 17.99 6.27
N GLN A 141 -8.44 17.75 7.21
CA GLN A 141 -7.00 17.89 6.97
C GLN A 141 -6.48 16.74 6.11
N TRP A 142 -6.87 15.52 6.45
CA TRP A 142 -6.53 14.34 5.64
C TRP A 142 -6.99 14.52 4.18
N GLY A 143 -8.22 15.00 3.97
CA GLY A 143 -8.76 15.21 2.63
C GLY A 143 -7.96 16.23 1.81
N LYS A 144 -7.49 17.32 2.43
CA LYS A 144 -6.61 18.30 1.78
C LYS A 144 -5.27 17.70 1.38
N ASP A 145 -4.69 16.90 2.25
CA ASP A 145 -3.38 16.28 2.02
C ASP A 145 -3.48 15.18 0.95
N ILE A 146 -4.54 14.38 0.95
CA ILE A 146 -4.84 13.39 -0.10
C ILE A 146 -5.00 14.08 -1.46
N LYS A 147 -5.77 15.18 -1.51
CA LYS A 147 -5.93 15.95 -2.74
C LYS A 147 -4.59 16.45 -3.27
N LYS A 148 -3.75 17.00 -2.38
CA LYS A 148 -2.41 17.46 -2.74
C LYS A 148 -1.51 16.32 -3.26
N LEU A 149 -1.53 15.16 -2.61
CA LEU A 149 -0.79 13.98 -3.07
C LEU A 149 -1.28 13.49 -4.44
N SER A 150 -2.58 13.56 -4.71
CA SER A 150 -3.17 13.14 -5.98
C SER A 150 -2.78 14.03 -7.17
N GLU A 151 -2.30 15.25 -6.93
CA GLU A 151 -1.76 16.14 -7.97
C GLU A 151 -0.43 15.63 -8.55
N LEU A 152 0.25 14.73 -7.83
CA LEU A 152 1.47 14.09 -8.29
C LEU A 152 1.13 12.86 -9.14
N PRO A 153 1.51 12.85 -10.44
CA PRO A 153 1.11 11.78 -11.36
C PRO A 153 1.73 10.41 -11.05
N ASN A 154 2.82 10.40 -10.31
CA ASN A 154 3.55 9.20 -9.89
C ASN A 154 2.98 8.55 -8.62
N VAL A 155 1.94 9.12 -8.00
CA VAL A 155 1.31 8.55 -6.79
C VAL A 155 0.06 7.78 -7.16
N ILE A 156 0.01 6.53 -6.72
CA ILE A 156 -1.12 5.60 -6.82
C ILE A 156 -1.65 5.37 -5.41
N CYS A 157 -2.97 5.29 -5.23
CA CYS A 157 -3.58 5.08 -3.92
C CYS A 157 -4.07 3.64 -3.75
N LYS A 158 -3.71 3.00 -2.63
CA LYS A 158 -4.18 1.66 -2.31
C LYS A 158 -5.46 1.72 -1.48
N LEU A 159 -6.56 1.26 -2.07
CA LEU A 159 -7.86 1.07 -1.40
C LEU A 159 -7.78 -0.15 -0.49
N SER A 160 -7.42 0.04 0.75
CA SER A 160 -7.24 -1.01 1.77
C SER A 160 -7.30 -0.41 3.18
N GLY A 161 -7.41 -1.23 4.22
CA GLY A 161 -7.23 -0.85 5.61
C GLY A 161 -8.41 -0.10 6.27
N LEU A 162 -9.29 0.55 5.50
CA LEU A 162 -10.28 1.49 6.02
C LEU A 162 -11.19 0.91 7.11
N MET A 163 -11.61 -0.36 6.96
CA MET A 163 -12.46 -1.03 7.95
C MET A 163 -11.77 -1.20 9.31
N ALA A 164 -10.45 -1.32 9.33
CA ALA A 164 -9.67 -1.46 10.56
C ALA A 164 -9.51 -0.13 11.31
N TYR A 165 -9.68 1.00 10.64
CA TYR A 165 -9.54 2.35 11.21
C TYR A 165 -10.84 2.90 11.77
N CYS A 166 -11.95 2.17 11.65
CA CYS A 166 -13.22 2.53 12.28
C CYS A 166 -13.17 2.35 13.81
N ALA A 167 -13.99 3.09 14.53
CA ALA A 167 -14.19 2.83 15.95
C ALA A 167 -14.75 1.40 16.16
N PRO A 168 -14.46 0.74 17.30
CA PRO A 168 -14.93 -0.61 17.56
C PRO A 168 -16.46 -0.73 17.35
N GLY A 169 -16.86 -1.70 16.52
CA GLY A 169 -18.27 -1.97 16.22
C GLY A 169 -18.92 -1.06 15.17
N THR A 170 -18.21 -0.06 14.63
CA THR A 170 -18.78 0.89 13.65
C THR A 170 -18.32 0.60 12.20
N SER A 171 -17.49 -0.42 11.98
CA SER A 171 -17.00 -0.78 10.66
C SER A 171 -18.16 -1.15 9.73
N SER A 172 -18.43 -0.30 8.73
CA SER A 172 -19.48 -0.51 7.73
C SER A 172 -19.14 0.26 6.45
N GLN A 173 -19.81 -0.08 5.35
CA GLN A 173 -19.71 0.69 4.11
C GLN A 173 -20.06 2.16 4.35
N GLU A 174 -21.14 2.44 5.05
CA GLU A 174 -21.61 3.80 5.35
C GLU A 174 -20.53 4.64 6.05
N THR A 175 -19.83 4.02 7.03
CA THR A 175 -18.78 4.71 7.78
C THR A 175 -17.57 5.07 6.92
N ILE A 176 -17.17 4.19 5.99
CA ILE A 176 -15.97 4.41 5.18
C ILE A 176 -16.25 5.13 3.85
N GLN A 177 -17.50 5.15 3.39
CA GLN A 177 -17.89 5.69 2.08
C GLN A 177 -17.38 7.11 1.82
N PRO A 178 -17.48 8.07 2.76
CA PRO A 178 -16.98 9.43 2.53
C PRO A 178 -15.48 9.49 2.22
N TYR A 179 -14.70 8.59 2.82
CA TYR A 179 -13.25 8.50 2.58
C TYR A 179 -12.96 7.86 1.23
N VAL A 180 -13.73 6.83 0.86
CA VAL A 180 -13.60 6.17 -0.45
C VAL A 180 -13.96 7.12 -1.57
N ASP A 181 -15.08 7.83 -1.45
CA ASP A 181 -15.53 8.80 -2.45
C ASP A 181 -14.47 9.89 -2.67
N HIS A 182 -13.93 10.43 -1.58
CA HIS A 182 -12.88 11.44 -1.66
C HIS A 182 -11.62 10.95 -2.38
N VAL A 183 -11.17 9.72 -2.10
CA VAL A 183 -10.00 9.13 -2.77
C VAL A 183 -10.28 8.86 -4.25
N LEU A 184 -11.47 8.34 -4.57
CA LEU A 184 -11.91 8.14 -5.95
C LEU A 184 -11.96 9.46 -6.74
N ASP A 185 -12.51 10.52 -6.14
CA ASP A 185 -12.56 11.84 -6.75
C ASP A 185 -11.16 12.43 -7.00
N CYS A 186 -10.21 12.15 -6.10
CA CYS A 186 -8.85 12.70 -6.19
C CYS A 186 -7.96 11.94 -7.17
N PHE A 187 -7.91 10.61 -7.09
CA PHE A 187 -6.97 9.78 -7.88
C PHE A 187 -7.59 9.26 -9.17
N GLY A 188 -8.91 9.09 -9.18
CA GLY A 188 -9.60 8.35 -10.23
C GLY A 188 -9.25 6.85 -10.23
N PRO A 189 -10.07 6.00 -10.88
CA PRO A 189 -9.94 4.56 -10.83
C PRO A 189 -8.59 4.04 -11.39
N ASN A 190 -8.02 4.73 -12.37
CA ASN A 190 -6.77 4.33 -13.03
C ASN A 190 -5.51 4.52 -12.16
N ARG A 191 -5.61 5.23 -11.05
CA ARG A 191 -4.54 5.40 -10.08
C ARG A 191 -4.94 4.90 -8.71
N MET A 192 -5.75 3.85 -8.69
CA MET A 192 -6.11 3.13 -7.48
C MET A 192 -5.84 1.64 -7.65
N VAL A 193 -5.56 0.96 -6.55
CA VAL A 193 -5.38 -0.48 -6.49
C VAL A 193 -6.02 -1.03 -5.22
N TRP A 194 -6.75 -2.14 -5.35
CA TRP A 194 -7.36 -2.80 -4.22
C TRP A 194 -6.34 -3.61 -3.42
N GLY A 195 -6.50 -3.64 -2.08
CA GLY A 195 -5.74 -4.48 -1.17
C GLY A 195 -6.60 -5.01 -0.02
N SER A 196 -6.28 -6.21 0.47
CA SER A 196 -7.02 -6.81 1.59
C SER A 196 -6.64 -6.23 2.94
N ASP A 197 -5.39 -5.82 3.09
CA ASP A 197 -4.78 -5.49 4.38
C ASP A 197 -4.90 -6.62 5.43
N TRP A 198 -4.91 -7.88 4.96
CA TRP A 198 -4.92 -9.02 5.88
C TRP A 198 -3.52 -9.22 6.49
N PRO A 199 -3.37 -9.46 7.82
CA PRO A 199 -4.46 -9.77 8.77
C PRO A 199 -5.08 -8.55 9.48
N VAL A 200 -4.62 -7.31 9.24
CA VAL A 200 -5.07 -6.07 9.95
C VAL A 200 -6.57 -5.82 9.75
N VAL A 201 -7.11 -6.18 8.59
CA VAL A 201 -8.57 -6.10 8.29
C VAL A 201 -9.44 -6.83 9.33
N ASN A 202 -8.88 -7.79 10.09
CA ASN A 202 -9.60 -8.49 11.17
C ASN A 202 -9.89 -7.60 12.38
N LEU A 203 -9.22 -6.46 12.53
CA LEU A 203 -9.55 -5.43 13.53
C LEU A 203 -10.90 -4.74 13.21
N GLY A 204 -11.31 -4.77 11.93
CA GLY A 204 -12.66 -4.41 11.50
C GLY A 204 -13.60 -5.62 11.58
N LYS A 205 -14.18 -6.04 10.45
CA LYS A 205 -15.06 -7.22 10.35
C LYS A 205 -14.47 -8.39 9.56
N GLY A 206 -13.17 -8.34 9.29
CA GLY A 206 -12.45 -9.37 8.57
C GLY A 206 -12.58 -9.29 7.05
N ILE A 207 -11.83 -10.17 6.39
CA ILE A 207 -11.66 -10.13 4.93
C ILE A 207 -12.95 -10.38 4.14
N GLN A 208 -13.84 -11.23 4.63
CA GLN A 208 -15.10 -11.54 3.93
C GLN A 208 -16.00 -10.30 3.83
N GLU A 209 -16.13 -9.57 4.95
CA GLU A 209 -16.91 -8.33 4.96
C GLU A 209 -16.23 -7.25 4.09
N TRP A 210 -14.91 -7.11 4.18
CA TRP A 210 -14.16 -6.16 3.34
C TRP A 210 -14.39 -6.41 1.84
N ILE A 211 -14.34 -7.67 1.41
CA ILE A 211 -14.61 -8.03 0.03
C ILE A 211 -16.07 -7.72 -0.36
N SER A 212 -17.03 -8.00 0.55
CA SER A 212 -18.44 -7.69 0.31
C SER A 212 -18.67 -6.19 0.14
N VAL A 213 -18.11 -5.40 1.05
CA VAL A 213 -18.20 -3.93 1.02
C VAL A 213 -17.54 -3.36 -0.24
N THR A 214 -16.33 -3.81 -0.57
CA THR A 214 -15.64 -3.31 -1.76
C THR A 214 -16.33 -3.73 -3.07
N ARG A 215 -16.94 -4.90 -3.13
CA ARG A 215 -17.78 -5.28 -4.29
C ARG A 215 -18.98 -4.35 -4.47
N ASN A 216 -19.63 -3.96 -3.38
CA ASN A 216 -20.74 -3.00 -3.47
C ASN A 216 -20.25 -1.63 -3.94
N ILE A 217 -19.10 -1.16 -3.42
CA ILE A 217 -18.48 0.11 -3.84
C ILE A 217 -18.12 0.06 -5.33
N LEU A 218 -17.38 -0.96 -5.75
CA LEU A 218 -16.93 -1.12 -7.13
C LEU A 218 -18.11 -1.39 -8.08
N GLY A 219 -19.17 -2.05 -7.62
CA GLY A 219 -20.39 -2.29 -8.40
C GLY A 219 -21.20 -1.02 -8.72
N ALA A 220 -20.90 0.12 -8.08
CA ALA A 220 -21.45 1.42 -8.43
C ALA A 220 -20.66 2.15 -9.54
N LEU A 221 -19.49 1.65 -9.90
CA LEU A 221 -18.65 2.15 -10.99
C LEU A 221 -18.95 1.42 -12.30
N SER A 222 -18.43 1.94 -13.40
CA SER A 222 -18.43 1.18 -14.66
C SER A 222 -17.53 -0.06 -14.54
N GLU A 223 -17.76 -1.05 -15.41
CA GLU A 223 -16.96 -2.29 -15.43
C GLU A 223 -15.47 -2.00 -15.64
N ASP A 224 -15.12 -1.07 -16.52
CA ASP A 224 -13.73 -0.67 -16.79
C ASP A 224 -13.09 -0.02 -15.56
N GLU A 225 -13.80 0.84 -14.85
CA GLU A 225 -13.30 1.48 -13.63
C GLU A 225 -13.14 0.48 -12.48
N ALA A 226 -14.10 -0.40 -12.29
CA ALA A 226 -14.03 -1.46 -11.28
C ALA A 226 -12.85 -2.39 -11.55
N ASN A 227 -12.63 -2.76 -12.82
CA ASN A 227 -11.52 -3.60 -13.26
C ASN A 227 -10.17 -2.89 -13.08
N ALA A 228 -10.09 -1.59 -13.34
CA ALA A 228 -8.86 -0.82 -13.12
C ALA A 228 -8.39 -0.85 -11.65
N ILE A 229 -9.32 -0.91 -10.69
CA ILE A 229 -9.01 -0.98 -9.26
C ILE A 229 -8.73 -2.41 -8.78
N ALA A 230 -9.49 -3.41 -9.28
CA ALA A 230 -9.52 -4.76 -8.73
C ALA A 230 -8.69 -5.78 -9.53
N ASN A 231 -8.39 -5.51 -10.81
CA ASN A 231 -7.60 -6.39 -11.69
C ASN A 231 -6.25 -5.74 -11.99
N LEU A 232 -5.24 -6.23 -11.35
CA LEU A 232 -3.84 -5.91 -11.63
C LEU A 232 -3.21 -6.99 -12.50
#